data_41c572538cc36cf1c5c8280a7535c1fd
#
_entry.id   41c572538cc36cf1c5c8280a7535c1fd
#
_cell.length_a   1.000
_cell.length_b   1.000
_cell.length_c   1.000
_cell.angle_alpha   90.00
_cell.angle_beta   90.00
_cell.angle_gamma   90.00
#
_symmetry.space_group_name_H-M   'P 1'
#
loop_
_entity.id
_entity.type
_entity.pdbx_description
1 polymer ?
#
loop_
_entity_poly.entity_id
_entity_poly.type
_entity_poly.pdbx_seq_one_letter_code
_entity_poly.pdbx_strand_id
1 'polypeptide(L)'
;MRTIIVGGGAGGASCGARLRRLDEKSEIIILEATDEISIANCGLPYYCSDVINDREKILVSNPQTFKQLLNVDVRLNSKVTSIDRKNKKVAINNQTELSYDNLVLALGASPLKPSINGIDNPKIFTVRTLSDADKIKEFIIKNNVKNAVVIGGGFIGVEMAENFIEMGLNTSIIEL
;
A
#
# COMPACT_ATOMS: atom_id res chain seq x y z
N MET A 1 -3.66 -15.50 -23.62
CA MET A 1 -4.66 -15.05 -22.63
C MET A 1 -4.12 -13.82 -21.89
N ARG A 2 -5.02 -12.89 -21.54
CA ARG A 2 -4.68 -11.71 -20.74
C ARG A 2 -5.23 -11.88 -19.34
N THR A 3 -4.37 -11.82 -18.33
CA THR A 3 -4.75 -11.80 -16.92
C THR A 3 -4.47 -10.42 -16.34
N ILE A 4 -5.51 -9.80 -15.77
CA ILE A 4 -5.39 -8.55 -15.03
C ILE A 4 -5.42 -8.88 -13.53
N ILE A 5 -4.45 -8.31 -12.78
CA ILE A 5 -4.37 -8.40 -11.33
C ILE A 5 -4.59 -6.99 -10.79
N VAL A 6 -5.61 -6.82 -9.94
CA VAL A 6 -5.92 -5.54 -9.32
C VAL A 6 -5.32 -5.51 -7.93
N GLY A 7 -4.33 -4.63 -7.73
CA GLY A 7 -3.54 -4.48 -6.53
C GLY A 7 -2.15 -5.14 -6.65
N GLY A 8 -1.11 -4.35 -6.40
CA GLY A 8 0.31 -4.73 -6.50
C GLY A 8 0.98 -5.02 -5.16
N GLY A 9 0.22 -5.12 -4.06
CA GLY A 9 0.75 -5.54 -2.77
C GLY A 9 1.24 -6.99 -2.77
N ALA A 10 1.57 -7.54 -1.61
CA ALA A 10 2.15 -8.89 -1.47
C ALA A 10 1.37 -9.97 -2.23
N GLY A 11 0.03 -9.97 -2.15
CA GLY A 11 -0.81 -10.96 -2.83
C GLY A 11 -0.76 -10.84 -4.34
N GLY A 12 -0.95 -9.63 -4.89
CA GLY A 12 -0.96 -9.41 -6.33
C GLY A 12 0.41 -9.60 -6.98
N ALA A 13 1.45 -9.07 -6.37
CA ALA A 13 2.84 -9.24 -6.81
C ALA A 13 3.24 -10.72 -6.85
N SER A 14 2.96 -11.48 -5.78
CA SER A 14 3.22 -12.92 -5.70
C SER A 14 2.41 -13.71 -6.72
N CYS A 15 1.14 -13.34 -6.91
CA CYS A 15 0.27 -13.96 -7.92
C CYS A 15 0.84 -13.77 -9.32
N GLY A 16 1.22 -12.54 -9.69
CA GLY A 16 1.81 -12.23 -11.00
C GLY A 16 3.09 -13.00 -11.25
N ALA A 17 3.98 -13.05 -10.26
CA ALA A 17 5.22 -13.81 -10.34
C ALA A 17 4.97 -15.33 -10.45
N ARG A 18 3.97 -15.86 -9.74
CA ARG A 18 3.63 -17.28 -9.83
C ARG A 18 2.98 -17.63 -11.16
N LEU A 19 2.05 -16.81 -11.65
CA LEU A 19 1.40 -17.00 -12.95
C LEU A 19 2.44 -17.07 -14.07
N ARG A 20 3.41 -16.16 -14.09
CA ARG A 20 4.47 -16.16 -15.12
C ARG A 20 5.28 -17.45 -15.12
N ARG A 21 5.58 -18.01 -13.94
CA ARG A 21 6.29 -19.29 -13.84
C ARG A 21 5.48 -20.49 -14.34
N LEU A 22 4.16 -20.38 -14.36
CA LEU A 22 3.25 -21.42 -14.85
C LEU A 22 2.88 -21.25 -16.33
N ASP A 23 2.88 -20.01 -16.82
CA ASP A 23 2.56 -19.66 -18.21
C ASP A 23 3.47 -18.54 -18.70
N GLU A 24 4.47 -18.91 -19.49
CA GLU A 24 5.44 -17.97 -20.04
C GLU A 24 4.88 -17.07 -21.14
N LYS A 25 3.75 -17.44 -21.75
CA LYS A 25 3.19 -16.78 -22.95
C LYS A 25 2.03 -15.83 -22.66
N SER A 26 1.36 -15.97 -21.52
CA SER A 26 0.21 -15.11 -21.21
C SER A 26 0.64 -13.66 -20.99
N GLU A 27 -0.22 -12.73 -21.32
CA GLU A 27 -0.09 -11.33 -20.96
C GLU A 27 -0.56 -11.15 -19.52
N ILE A 28 0.31 -10.64 -18.65
CA ILE A 28 0.01 -10.39 -17.24
C ILE A 28 0.19 -8.91 -16.96
N ILE A 29 -0.88 -8.26 -16.49
CA ILE A 29 -0.90 -6.84 -16.14
C ILE A 29 -1.28 -6.71 -14.67
N ILE A 30 -0.47 -6.00 -13.88
CA ILE A 30 -0.80 -5.60 -12.51
C ILE A 30 -1.21 -4.12 -12.53
N LEU A 31 -2.39 -3.82 -12.02
CA LEU A 31 -2.90 -2.46 -11.85
C LEU A 31 -2.81 -2.09 -10.38
N GLU A 32 -1.89 -1.19 -10.04
CA GLU A 32 -1.69 -0.70 -8.68
C GLU A 32 -2.20 0.75 -8.57
N ALA A 33 -3.00 1.00 -7.53
CA ALA A 33 -3.62 2.31 -7.32
C ALA A 33 -2.64 3.37 -6.79
N THR A 34 -1.55 2.93 -6.16
CA THR A 34 -0.52 3.78 -5.56
C THR A 34 0.67 3.96 -6.51
N ASP A 35 1.66 4.71 -6.06
CA ASP A 35 2.92 4.98 -6.77
C ASP A 35 3.99 3.92 -6.54
N GLU A 36 3.71 2.92 -5.71
CA GLU A 36 4.65 1.85 -5.36
C GLU A 36 4.01 0.46 -5.48
N ILE A 37 4.79 -0.51 -5.93
CA ILE A 37 4.43 -1.93 -5.92
C ILE A 37 5.25 -2.69 -4.89
N SER A 38 4.64 -3.69 -4.27
CA SER A 38 5.36 -4.66 -3.44
C SER A 38 6.21 -4.02 -2.35
N ILE A 39 5.56 -3.28 -1.44
CA ILE A 39 6.21 -2.69 -0.28
C ILE A 39 6.20 -3.63 0.92
N ALA A 40 7.21 -3.53 1.78
CA ALA A 40 7.28 -4.20 3.08
C ALA A 40 6.39 -3.46 4.10
N ASN A 41 5.08 -3.74 4.10
CA ASN A 41 4.11 -3.05 4.96
C ASN A 41 4.49 -3.11 6.45
N CYS A 42 5.06 -4.23 6.92
CA CYS A 42 5.52 -4.37 8.31
C CYS A 42 6.73 -3.48 8.64
N GLY A 43 7.40 -2.93 7.65
CA GLY A 43 8.50 -1.97 7.83
C GLY A 43 8.03 -0.53 8.02
N LEU A 44 6.76 -0.20 7.75
CA LEU A 44 6.28 1.17 7.79
C LEU A 44 6.40 1.83 9.18
N PRO A 45 6.07 1.18 10.30
CA PRO A 45 6.30 1.75 11.64
C PRO A 45 7.77 2.08 11.89
N TYR A 46 8.67 1.17 11.52
CA TYR A 46 10.12 1.31 11.69
C TYR A 46 10.72 2.38 10.77
N TYR A 47 10.10 2.58 9.60
CA TYR A 47 10.46 3.67 8.71
C TYR A 47 10.01 5.03 9.28
N CYS A 48 8.84 5.09 9.91
CA CYS A 48 8.38 6.31 10.58
C CYS A 48 9.36 6.78 11.66
N SER A 49 10.01 5.86 12.39
CA SER A 49 10.93 6.14 13.50
C SER A 49 12.42 6.27 13.11
N ASP A 50 12.76 6.21 11.84
CA ASP A 50 14.14 6.17 11.35
C ASP A 50 14.96 4.92 11.75
N VAL A 51 14.36 3.89 12.36
CA VAL A 51 15.00 2.57 12.50
C VAL A 51 15.32 2.01 11.12
N ILE A 52 14.38 2.15 10.17
CA ILE A 52 14.65 2.00 8.75
C ILE A 52 14.79 3.41 8.17
N ASN A 53 15.99 3.89 8.01
CA ASN A 53 16.30 5.26 7.62
C ASN A 53 16.32 5.51 6.10
N ASP A 54 16.20 4.46 5.30
CA ASP A 54 16.24 4.51 3.85
C ASP A 54 14.90 4.04 3.28
N ARG A 55 14.23 4.91 2.53
CA ARG A 55 12.94 4.66 1.89
C ARG A 55 12.99 3.46 0.93
N GLU A 56 14.11 3.30 0.25
CA GLU A 56 14.30 2.22 -0.73
C GLU A 56 14.29 0.83 -0.07
N LYS A 57 14.64 0.72 1.22
CA LYS A 57 14.59 -0.54 1.96
C LYS A 57 13.16 -1.04 2.23
N ILE A 58 12.16 -0.17 2.09
CA ILE A 58 10.74 -0.55 2.17
C ILE A 58 10.26 -1.14 0.84
N LEU A 59 10.91 -0.82 -0.27
CA LEU A 59 10.54 -1.31 -1.59
C LEU A 59 11.11 -2.71 -1.80
N VAL A 60 10.23 -3.71 -1.87
CA VAL A 60 10.63 -5.10 -2.12
C VAL A 60 10.92 -5.32 -3.60
N SER A 61 10.23 -4.59 -4.48
CA SER A 61 10.41 -4.67 -5.93
C SER A 61 9.88 -3.40 -6.60
N ASN A 62 10.12 -3.28 -7.90
CA ASN A 62 9.68 -2.16 -8.72
C ASN A 62 9.16 -2.64 -10.10
N PRO A 63 8.45 -1.79 -10.86
CA PRO A 63 7.91 -2.15 -12.18
C PRO A 63 8.96 -2.65 -13.17
N GLN A 64 10.16 -2.07 -13.14
CA GLN A 64 11.26 -2.44 -14.04
C GLN A 64 11.71 -3.89 -13.77
N THR A 65 11.88 -4.26 -12.50
CA THR A 65 12.22 -5.61 -12.09
C THR A 65 11.15 -6.62 -12.53
N PHE A 66 9.87 -6.30 -12.35
CA PHE A 66 8.77 -7.14 -12.83
C PHE A 66 8.79 -7.30 -14.35
N LYS A 67 9.07 -6.23 -15.08
CA LYS A 67 9.16 -6.28 -16.55
C LYS A 67 10.35 -7.10 -17.02
N GLN A 68 11.54 -6.86 -16.48
CA GLN A 68 12.78 -7.48 -16.95
C GLN A 68 12.88 -8.98 -16.56
N LEU A 69 12.53 -9.30 -15.32
CA LEU A 69 12.72 -10.68 -14.82
C LEU A 69 11.50 -11.57 -15.09
N LEU A 70 10.30 -10.98 -15.11
CA LEU A 70 9.07 -11.75 -15.17
C LEU A 70 8.22 -11.43 -16.41
N ASN A 71 8.61 -10.46 -17.24
CA ASN A 71 7.79 -9.95 -18.34
C ASN A 71 6.32 -9.69 -17.91
N VAL A 72 6.13 -9.10 -16.73
CA VAL A 72 4.85 -8.65 -16.19
C VAL A 72 4.76 -7.13 -16.35
N ASP A 73 3.65 -6.64 -16.90
CA ASP A 73 3.38 -5.20 -17.05
C ASP A 73 2.77 -4.67 -15.76
N VAL A 74 3.49 -3.81 -15.06
CA VAL A 74 3.02 -3.16 -13.83
C VAL A 74 2.70 -1.71 -14.12
N ARG A 75 1.47 -1.32 -13.85
CA ARG A 75 0.98 0.04 -14.04
C ARG A 75 0.63 0.64 -12.69
N LEU A 76 1.47 1.57 -12.25
CA LEU A 76 1.25 2.36 -11.04
C LEU A 76 0.23 3.47 -11.29
N ASN A 77 -0.33 4.05 -10.23
CA ASN A 77 -1.34 5.11 -10.29
C ASN A 77 -2.55 4.72 -11.17
N SER A 78 -2.86 3.42 -11.21
CA SER A 78 -3.84 2.81 -12.09
C SER A 78 -4.99 2.20 -11.27
N LYS A 79 -5.77 3.06 -10.62
CA LYS A 79 -6.89 2.64 -9.76
C LYS A 79 -8.02 2.06 -10.61
N VAL A 80 -8.34 0.78 -10.40
CA VAL A 80 -9.54 0.19 -10.97
C VAL A 80 -10.76 0.74 -10.22
N THR A 81 -11.68 1.35 -10.97
CA THR A 81 -12.86 2.03 -10.42
C THR A 81 -14.16 1.25 -10.65
N SER A 82 -14.20 0.39 -11.67
CA SER A 82 -15.33 -0.51 -11.90
C SER A 82 -14.93 -1.76 -12.66
N ILE A 83 -15.78 -2.79 -12.58
CA ILE A 83 -15.61 -4.08 -13.25
C ILE A 83 -16.89 -4.41 -14.01
N ASP A 84 -16.79 -4.48 -15.34
CA ASP A 84 -17.86 -5.04 -16.18
C ASP A 84 -17.61 -6.53 -16.39
N ARG A 85 -18.30 -7.34 -15.60
CA ARG A 85 -18.17 -8.80 -15.65
C ARG A 85 -18.74 -9.41 -16.94
N LYS A 86 -19.78 -8.77 -17.51
CA LYS A 86 -20.44 -9.26 -18.72
C LYS A 86 -19.54 -9.14 -19.94
N ASN A 87 -18.90 -7.99 -20.09
CA ASN A 87 -18.01 -7.70 -21.20
C ASN A 87 -16.54 -7.97 -20.87
N LYS A 88 -16.23 -8.48 -19.65
CA LYS A 88 -14.88 -8.77 -19.16
C LYS A 88 -13.94 -7.56 -19.32
N LYS A 89 -14.33 -6.43 -18.74
CA LYS A 89 -13.55 -5.18 -18.77
C LYS A 89 -13.40 -4.61 -17.37
N VAL A 90 -12.30 -3.91 -17.15
CA VAL A 90 -12.08 -3.06 -15.98
C VAL A 90 -11.90 -1.62 -16.43
N ALA A 91 -12.48 -0.67 -15.69
CA ALA A 91 -12.22 0.76 -15.89
C ALA A 91 -11.12 1.23 -14.95
N ILE A 92 -10.18 2.02 -15.46
CA ILE A 92 -9.03 2.57 -14.76
C ILE A 92 -9.20 4.08 -14.68
N ASN A 93 -9.13 4.65 -13.48
CA ASN A 93 -9.23 6.08 -13.21
C ASN A 93 -10.45 6.76 -13.86
N ASN A 94 -11.54 6.02 -14.09
CA ASN A 94 -12.75 6.44 -14.83
C ASN A 94 -12.50 6.94 -16.27
N GLN A 95 -11.38 6.58 -16.88
CA GLN A 95 -10.98 7.11 -18.20
C GLN A 95 -10.66 6.02 -19.22
N THR A 96 -9.99 4.96 -18.81
CA THR A 96 -9.47 3.92 -19.70
C THR A 96 -10.09 2.59 -19.36
N GLU A 97 -10.49 1.82 -20.37
CA GLU A 97 -10.94 0.43 -20.20
C GLU A 97 -9.90 -0.57 -20.69
N LEU A 98 -9.73 -1.66 -19.97
CA LEU A 98 -8.96 -2.82 -20.39
C LEU A 98 -9.82 -4.09 -20.34
N SER A 99 -9.75 -4.88 -21.40
CA SER A 99 -10.36 -6.21 -21.44
C SER A 99 -9.46 -7.24 -20.79
N TYR A 100 -10.05 -8.30 -20.23
CA TYR A 100 -9.35 -9.43 -19.63
C TYR A 100 -9.99 -10.76 -20.00
N ASP A 101 -9.19 -11.82 -20.00
CA ASP A 101 -9.69 -13.20 -19.99
C ASP A 101 -9.90 -13.66 -18.54
N ASN A 102 -8.94 -13.36 -17.67
CA ASN A 102 -8.97 -13.64 -16.23
C ASN A 102 -8.75 -12.38 -15.43
N LEU A 103 -9.45 -12.27 -14.29
CA LEU A 103 -9.31 -11.16 -13.35
C LEU A 103 -9.01 -11.69 -11.95
N VAL A 104 -7.95 -11.16 -11.34
CA VAL A 104 -7.57 -11.45 -9.96
C VAL A 104 -7.75 -10.17 -9.14
N LEU A 105 -8.42 -10.28 -7.99
CA LEU A 105 -8.61 -9.19 -7.06
C LEU A 105 -7.71 -9.38 -5.84
N ALA A 106 -6.72 -8.52 -5.69
CA ALA A 106 -5.76 -8.49 -4.59
C ALA A 106 -5.73 -7.10 -3.93
N LEU A 107 -6.92 -6.57 -3.62
CA LEU A 107 -7.16 -5.17 -3.24
C LEU A 107 -6.55 -4.78 -1.89
N GLY A 108 -6.22 -5.75 -1.04
CA GLY A 108 -5.80 -5.48 0.32
C GLY A 108 -6.94 -4.92 1.17
N ALA A 109 -6.59 -4.04 2.12
CA ALA A 109 -7.53 -3.38 3.02
C ALA A 109 -7.24 -1.89 3.10
N SER A 110 -8.23 -1.11 3.51
CA SER A 110 -8.08 0.30 3.86
C SER A 110 -8.23 0.48 5.36
N PRO A 111 -7.52 1.44 5.97
CA PRO A 111 -7.71 1.75 7.38
C PRO A 111 -9.15 2.17 7.66
N LEU A 112 -9.73 1.64 8.73
CA LEU A 112 -11.03 2.07 9.21
C LEU A 112 -10.85 3.39 9.97
N LYS A 113 -11.55 4.43 9.54
CA LYS A 113 -11.70 5.67 10.31
C LYS A 113 -13.06 5.66 10.99
N PRO A 114 -13.14 5.66 12.32
CA PRO A 114 -14.42 5.67 13.02
C PRO A 114 -15.15 7.00 12.79
N SER A 115 -16.48 6.96 12.80
CA SER A 115 -17.31 8.16 12.63
C SER A 115 -17.43 8.93 13.95
N ILE A 116 -16.38 9.66 14.31
CA ILE A 116 -16.30 10.49 15.52
C ILE A 116 -16.01 11.95 15.15
N ASN A 117 -16.44 12.88 16.00
CA ASN A 117 -16.19 14.29 15.79
C ASN A 117 -14.69 14.59 15.76
N GLY A 118 -14.25 15.32 14.74
CA GLY A 118 -12.85 15.73 14.59
C GLY A 118 -11.96 14.74 13.87
N ILE A 119 -12.47 13.59 13.37
CA ILE A 119 -11.67 12.56 12.69
C ILE A 119 -10.96 13.07 11.42
N ASP A 120 -11.46 14.13 10.81
CA ASP A 120 -10.88 14.74 9.61
C ASP A 120 -9.83 15.82 9.94
N ASN A 121 -9.44 15.95 11.21
CA ASN A 121 -8.38 16.88 11.59
C ASN A 121 -7.08 16.53 10.84
N PRO A 122 -6.37 17.52 10.25
CA PRO A 122 -5.13 17.28 9.49
C PRO A 122 -3.96 16.71 10.32
N LYS A 123 -4.10 16.64 11.65
CA LYS A 123 -3.14 16.00 12.56
C LYS A 123 -3.47 14.52 12.83
N ILE A 124 -4.49 13.98 12.20
CA ILE A 124 -4.89 12.58 12.34
C ILE A 124 -4.45 11.83 11.09
N PHE A 125 -3.64 10.82 11.28
CA PHE A 125 -3.06 10.00 10.25
C PHE A 125 -3.52 8.55 10.36
N THR A 126 -3.45 7.83 9.26
CA THR A 126 -3.51 6.37 9.22
C THR A 126 -2.25 5.87 8.52
N VAL A 127 -1.80 4.68 8.84
CA VAL A 127 -0.63 4.05 8.24
C VAL A 127 -1.08 2.86 7.38
N ARG A 128 -0.91 2.98 6.05
CA ARG A 128 -1.22 1.92 5.11
C ARG A 128 -0.26 1.87 3.93
N THR A 129 0.16 3.02 3.44
CA THR A 129 1.03 3.19 2.29
C THR A 129 2.37 3.81 2.71
N LEU A 130 3.37 3.71 1.86
CA LEU A 130 4.65 4.39 2.08
C LEU A 130 4.47 5.91 2.12
N SER A 131 3.60 6.46 1.25
CA SER A 131 3.22 7.88 1.28
C SER A 131 2.58 8.31 2.61
N ASP A 132 1.82 7.42 3.28
CA ASP A 132 1.29 7.75 4.62
C ASP A 132 2.42 7.84 5.65
N ALA A 133 3.36 6.91 5.60
CA ALA A 133 4.53 6.93 6.49
C ALA A 133 5.41 8.17 6.24
N ASP A 134 5.63 8.54 4.98
CA ASP A 134 6.34 9.77 4.60
C ASP A 134 5.70 11.01 5.24
N LYS A 135 4.35 11.13 5.14
CA LYS A 135 3.59 12.25 5.72
C LYS A 135 3.68 12.31 7.24
N ILE A 136 3.59 11.15 7.91
CA ILE A 136 3.71 11.08 9.38
C ILE A 136 5.11 11.54 9.80
N LYS A 137 6.14 11.01 9.17
CA LYS A 137 7.54 11.35 9.45
C LYS A 137 7.81 12.83 9.21
N GLU A 138 7.40 13.36 8.07
CA GLU A 138 7.54 14.78 7.75
C GLU A 138 6.80 15.66 8.79
N PHE A 139 5.58 15.28 9.15
CA PHE A 139 4.78 16.03 10.12
C PHE A 139 5.45 16.08 11.50
N ILE A 140 5.97 14.95 11.99
CA ILE A 140 6.67 14.87 13.28
C ILE A 140 7.87 15.80 13.29
N ILE A 141 8.71 15.74 12.26
CA ILE A 141 9.94 16.54 12.16
C ILE A 141 9.61 18.03 12.04
N LYS A 142 8.76 18.38 11.06
CA LYS A 142 8.43 19.78 10.75
C LYS A 142 7.77 20.52 11.89
N ASN A 143 6.95 19.83 12.69
CA ASN A 143 6.21 20.46 13.79
C ASN A 143 6.84 20.23 15.16
N ASN A 144 8.03 19.61 15.22
CA ASN A 144 8.72 19.26 16.48
C ASN A 144 7.76 18.59 17.48
N VAL A 145 7.04 17.56 17.01
CA VAL A 145 5.99 16.88 17.78
C VAL A 145 6.59 16.29 19.06
N LYS A 146 5.89 16.42 20.18
CA LYS A 146 6.31 15.89 21.49
C LYS A 146 5.36 14.83 22.03
N ASN A 147 4.13 14.81 21.56
CA ASN A 147 3.10 13.91 22.07
C ASN A 147 2.41 13.21 20.90
N ALA A 148 2.18 11.92 21.03
CA ALA A 148 1.44 11.12 20.08
C ALA A 148 0.35 10.32 20.80
N VAL A 149 -0.79 10.13 20.13
CA VAL A 149 -1.86 9.25 20.59
C VAL A 149 -2.13 8.25 19.47
N VAL A 150 -2.08 6.98 19.81
CA VAL A 150 -2.43 5.87 18.93
C VAL A 150 -3.83 5.38 19.31
N ILE A 151 -4.73 5.31 18.34
CA ILE A 151 -6.07 4.78 18.51
C ILE A 151 -6.12 3.38 17.90
N GLY A 152 -6.33 2.39 18.74
CA GLY A 152 -6.31 0.97 18.43
C GLY A 152 -5.04 0.27 18.94
N GLY A 153 -5.21 -0.72 19.81
CA GLY A 153 -4.13 -1.54 20.41
C GLY A 153 -3.82 -2.82 19.62
N GLY A 154 -4.21 -2.90 18.34
CA GLY A 154 -3.81 -3.99 17.45
C GLY A 154 -2.32 -3.95 17.12
N PHE A 155 -1.81 -4.97 16.39
CA PHE A 155 -0.38 -5.09 16.09
C PHE A 155 0.24 -3.82 15.50
N ILE A 156 -0.40 -3.20 14.50
CA ILE A 156 0.08 -1.95 13.88
C ILE A 156 0.14 -0.82 14.91
N GLY A 157 -0.90 -0.70 15.75
CA GLY A 157 -0.96 0.35 16.77
C GLY A 157 0.15 0.21 17.81
N VAL A 158 0.39 -1.00 18.28
CA VAL A 158 1.47 -1.27 19.28
C VAL A 158 2.84 -1.00 18.64
N GLU A 159 3.09 -1.47 17.43
CA GLU A 159 4.34 -1.20 16.70
C GLU A 159 4.55 0.31 16.46
N MET A 160 3.50 1.04 16.08
CA MET A 160 3.59 2.50 15.92
C MET A 160 3.89 3.20 17.25
N ALA A 161 3.25 2.78 18.34
CA ALA A 161 3.50 3.37 19.65
C ALA A 161 4.91 3.11 20.16
N GLU A 162 5.43 1.90 20.01
CA GLU A 162 6.83 1.55 20.30
C GLU A 162 7.79 2.46 19.54
N ASN A 163 7.60 2.57 18.24
CA ASN A 163 8.44 3.40 17.38
C ASN A 163 8.35 4.90 17.72
N PHE A 164 7.18 5.40 18.11
CA PHE A 164 7.07 6.80 18.59
C PHE A 164 7.81 7.02 19.92
N ILE A 165 7.81 6.04 20.83
CA ILE A 165 8.60 6.10 22.08
C ILE A 165 10.09 6.12 21.75
N GLU A 166 10.57 5.29 20.84
CA GLU A 166 11.96 5.29 20.38
C GLU A 166 12.41 6.65 19.78
N MET A 167 11.47 7.37 19.14
CA MET A 167 11.68 8.75 18.68
C MET A 167 11.68 9.79 19.82
N GLY A 168 11.40 9.38 21.06
CA GLY A 168 11.33 10.28 22.23
C GLY A 168 10.00 11.04 22.36
N LEU A 169 8.92 10.55 21.73
CA LEU A 169 7.58 11.13 21.90
C LEU A 169 6.88 10.54 23.15
N ASN A 170 6.20 11.41 23.90
CA ASN A 170 5.22 10.93 24.89
C ASN A 170 4.06 10.28 24.16
N THR A 171 3.92 8.96 24.29
CA THR A 171 2.96 8.20 23.51
C THR A 171 1.91 7.55 24.41
N SER A 172 0.66 7.66 24.00
CA SER A 172 -0.48 7.00 24.64
C SER A 172 -1.22 6.13 23.63
N ILE A 173 -1.72 4.98 24.08
CA ILE A 173 -2.60 4.12 23.29
C ILE A 173 -4.01 4.22 23.88
N ILE A 174 -5.00 4.39 23.03
CA ILE A 174 -6.42 4.30 23.39
C ILE A 174 -6.99 3.06 22.67
N GLU A 175 -7.53 2.15 23.45
CA GLU A 175 -8.22 0.95 22.97
C GLU A 175 -9.66 0.94 23.50
N LEU A 176 -10.58 0.39 22.70
CA LEU A 176 -12.02 0.31 23.02
C LEU A 176 -12.42 -1.08 23.49
#